data_5d32b5dfa8eb56817e9f85b97bb8fc8e
#
_entry.id   5d32b5dfa8eb56817e9f85b97bb8fc8e
#
_cell.length_a   1.000
_cell.length_b   1.000
_cell.length_c   1.000
_cell.angle_alpha   90.00
_cell.angle_beta   90.00
_cell.angle_gamma   90.00
#
_symmetry.space_group_name_H-M   'P 1'
#
loop_
_entity.id
_entity.type
_entity.pdbx_description
1 polymer ?
#
loop_
_entity_poly.entity_id
_entity_poly.type
_entity_poly.pdbx_seq_one_letter_code
_entity_poly.pdbx_strand_id
1 'polypeptide(L)'
;MRMMRLLAVIVLVIARVVHADQTLTPVPGNIPAPDFSLQDTDGNLHRLSEYRGRPVIINFWATWCPPCREEIPSMNRAWHVLREEGVAMLAINVGEDEDTIFVFTADYPADFPLLLDRSGDIIGQWPVKGLPTTYVIAPDGSIAYRAIGGREWDDDDLLDVIRKLKE
;
A
#
# COMPACT_ATOMS: atom_id res chain seq x y z
N MET A 1 32.20 38.85 48.72
CA MET A 1 31.66 38.87 47.40
C MET A 1 31.71 37.42 46.89
N ARG A 2 30.59 36.70 46.94
CA ARG A 2 30.47 35.33 46.48
C ARG A 2 29.80 35.34 45.11
N MET A 3 30.55 35.01 44.09
CA MET A 3 30.11 34.92 42.70
C MET A 3 29.41 33.58 42.50
N MET A 4 28.09 33.59 42.40
CA MET A 4 27.24 32.43 42.20
C MET A 4 27.23 32.12 40.68
N ARG A 5 27.91 31.04 40.27
CA ARG A 5 27.90 30.52 38.89
C ARG A 5 26.60 29.77 38.66
N LEU A 6 25.69 30.35 37.87
CA LEU A 6 24.53 29.65 37.34
C LEU A 6 25.03 28.70 36.23
N LEU A 7 24.97 27.40 36.48
CA LEU A 7 25.07 26.36 35.45
C LEU A 7 23.71 26.23 34.78
N ALA A 8 23.59 26.72 33.54
CA ALA A 8 22.44 26.44 32.69
C ALA A 8 22.55 25.01 32.13
N VAL A 9 21.71 24.12 32.63
CA VAL A 9 21.57 22.75 32.06
C VAL A 9 20.68 22.87 30.83
N ILE A 10 21.27 22.80 29.66
CA ILE A 10 20.54 22.67 28.38
C ILE A 10 20.08 21.23 28.26
N VAL A 11 18.80 20.99 28.52
CA VAL A 11 18.15 19.68 28.24
C VAL A 11 17.89 19.61 26.75
N LEU A 12 18.73 18.87 26.04
CA LEU A 12 18.55 18.59 24.63
C LEU A 12 17.43 17.51 24.50
N VAL A 13 16.20 17.95 24.22
CA VAL A 13 15.10 17.05 23.89
C VAL A 13 15.35 16.52 22.48
N ILE A 14 15.91 15.33 22.37
CA ILE A 14 16.03 14.62 21.11
C ILE A 14 14.62 14.10 20.78
N ALA A 15 13.89 14.82 19.93
CA ALA A 15 12.67 14.32 19.33
C ALA A 15 13.04 13.08 18.47
N ARG A 16 12.71 11.90 18.95
CA ARG A 16 12.76 10.70 18.11
C ARG A 16 11.68 10.86 17.06
N VAL A 17 12.08 11.14 15.83
CA VAL A 17 11.20 11.00 14.67
C VAL A 17 10.88 9.52 14.58
N VAL A 18 9.65 9.14 14.91
CA VAL A 18 9.14 7.81 14.67
C VAL A 18 9.00 7.71 13.14
N HIS A 19 10.00 7.13 12.49
CA HIS A 19 9.86 6.75 11.09
C HIS A 19 8.81 5.63 11.06
N ALA A 20 7.74 5.82 10.27
CA ALA A 20 6.87 4.73 9.93
C ALA A 20 7.72 3.59 9.36
N ASP A 21 7.41 2.35 9.72
CA ASP A 21 8.14 1.19 9.23
C ASP A 21 7.92 1.08 7.71
N GLN A 22 8.95 1.43 6.93
CA GLN A 22 8.92 1.40 5.46
C GLN A 22 9.14 -0.01 4.91
N THR A 23 9.39 -1.01 5.77
CA THR A 23 9.74 -2.36 5.33
C THR A 23 8.51 -3.18 4.95
N LEU A 24 8.70 -4.10 4.00
CA LEU A 24 7.75 -5.16 3.69
C LEU A 24 8.04 -6.37 4.57
N THR A 25 7.03 -6.86 5.28
CA THR A 25 7.14 -8.06 6.11
C THR A 25 6.99 -9.31 5.23
N PRO A 26 8.00 -10.20 5.14
CA PRO A 26 7.88 -11.45 4.42
C PRO A 26 6.76 -12.33 4.99
N VAL A 27 6.00 -13.00 4.12
CA VAL A 27 4.98 -13.98 4.51
C VAL A 27 5.49 -15.37 4.21
N PRO A 28 5.91 -16.15 5.24
CA PRO A 28 6.45 -17.48 5.00
C PRO A 28 5.36 -18.50 4.64
N GLY A 29 5.75 -19.59 3.98
CA GLY A 29 4.87 -20.76 3.78
C GLY A 29 4.19 -20.82 2.42
N ASN A 30 4.56 -19.97 1.46
CA ASN A 30 4.04 -20.02 0.08
C ASN A 30 2.50 -20.04 0.04
N ILE A 31 1.86 -19.18 0.82
CA ILE A 31 0.40 -19.11 1.01
C ILE A 31 -0.24 -18.56 -0.27
N PRO A 32 -1.14 -19.31 -0.94
CA PRO A 32 -1.83 -18.78 -2.11
C PRO A 32 -2.67 -17.55 -1.73
N ALA A 33 -2.58 -16.50 -2.56
CA ALA A 33 -3.46 -15.36 -2.44
C ALA A 33 -4.91 -15.76 -2.76
N PRO A 34 -5.91 -15.36 -1.96
CA PRO A 34 -7.32 -15.53 -2.32
C PRO A 34 -7.61 -14.86 -3.66
N ASP A 35 -8.20 -15.59 -4.61
CA ASP A 35 -8.59 -15.03 -5.91
C ASP A 35 -9.78 -14.08 -5.76
N PHE A 36 -9.91 -13.16 -6.68
CA PHE A 36 -11.06 -12.26 -6.75
C PHE A 36 -11.41 -11.92 -8.20
N SER A 37 -12.62 -11.41 -8.38
CA SER A 37 -13.08 -10.84 -9.64
C SER A 37 -13.84 -9.56 -9.33
N LEU A 38 -13.21 -8.40 -9.59
CA LEU A 38 -13.74 -7.06 -9.29
C LEU A 38 -13.68 -6.17 -10.52
N GLN A 39 -14.65 -5.27 -10.66
CA GLN A 39 -14.56 -4.17 -11.63
C GLN A 39 -13.77 -3.00 -11.04
N ASP A 40 -13.03 -2.30 -11.90
CA ASP A 40 -12.47 -1.01 -11.56
C ASP A 40 -13.47 0.14 -11.84
N THR A 41 -13.07 1.36 -11.52
CA THR A 41 -13.88 2.58 -11.77
C THR A 41 -14.10 2.89 -13.25
N ASP A 42 -13.33 2.28 -14.15
CA ASP A 42 -13.49 2.42 -15.60
C ASP A 42 -14.36 1.29 -16.20
N GLY A 43 -14.85 0.37 -15.35
CA GLY A 43 -15.70 -0.76 -15.73
C GLY A 43 -14.93 -1.98 -16.25
N ASN A 44 -13.59 -1.98 -16.20
CA ASN A 44 -12.80 -3.15 -16.59
C ASN A 44 -12.84 -4.22 -15.49
N LEU A 45 -12.95 -5.48 -15.89
CA LEU A 45 -12.94 -6.60 -14.96
C LEU A 45 -11.51 -7.09 -14.72
N HIS A 46 -11.14 -7.18 -13.45
CA HIS A 46 -9.85 -7.70 -13.00
C HIS A 46 -10.04 -8.98 -12.19
N ARG A 47 -9.34 -10.05 -12.58
CA ARG A 47 -9.21 -11.30 -11.82
C ARG A 47 -7.77 -11.48 -11.40
N LEU A 48 -7.51 -11.76 -10.12
CA LEU A 48 -6.14 -11.92 -9.65
C LEU A 48 -5.41 -13.04 -10.39
N SER A 49 -6.10 -14.13 -10.71
CA SER A 49 -5.56 -15.27 -11.49
C SER A 49 -5.02 -14.88 -12.88
N GLU A 50 -5.51 -13.79 -13.50
CA GLU A 50 -5.04 -13.28 -14.80
C GLU A 50 -3.69 -12.57 -14.72
N TYR A 51 -3.22 -12.27 -13.51
CA TYR A 51 -1.94 -11.61 -13.25
C TYR A 51 -0.79 -12.58 -12.97
N ARG A 52 -1.01 -13.89 -13.09
CA ARG A 52 0.04 -14.91 -12.95
C ARG A 52 1.22 -14.63 -13.88
N GLY A 53 2.43 -14.95 -13.42
CA GLY A 53 3.68 -14.71 -14.16
C GLY A 53 4.30 -13.34 -13.95
N ARG A 54 3.70 -12.47 -13.13
CA ARG A 54 4.27 -11.17 -12.75
C ARG A 54 3.93 -10.82 -11.29
N PRO A 55 4.76 -10.01 -10.62
CA PRO A 55 4.42 -9.52 -9.29
C PRO A 55 3.19 -8.59 -9.33
N VAL A 56 2.37 -8.65 -8.27
CA VAL A 56 1.18 -7.78 -8.11
C VAL A 56 1.19 -7.13 -6.74
N ILE A 57 1.00 -5.83 -6.70
CA ILE A 57 0.76 -5.08 -5.47
C ILE A 57 -0.76 -4.94 -5.32
N ILE A 58 -1.31 -5.43 -4.20
CA ILE A 58 -2.73 -5.31 -3.86
C ILE A 58 -2.84 -4.47 -2.61
N ASN A 59 -3.44 -3.28 -2.74
CA ASN A 59 -3.65 -2.35 -1.64
C ASN A 59 -5.14 -2.32 -1.26
N PHE A 60 -5.46 -2.56 0.01
CA PHE A 60 -6.80 -2.38 0.57
C PHE A 60 -6.91 -1.01 1.22
N TRP A 61 -7.87 -0.20 0.80
CA TRP A 61 -8.00 1.19 1.19
C TRP A 61 -9.45 1.70 1.23
N ALA A 62 -9.66 2.90 1.78
CA ALA A 62 -10.94 3.61 1.73
C ALA A 62 -10.71 5.13 1.72
N THR A 63 -11.69 5.90 1.22
CA THR A 63 -11.61 7.36 1.13
C THR A 63 -11.53 8.04 2.49
N TRP A 64 -12.18 7.48 3.51
CA TRP A 64 -12.21 7.97 4.89
C TRP A 64 -10.94 7.64 5.70
N CYS A 65 -10.01 6.86 5.15
CA CYS A 65 -8.80 6.41 5.83
C CYS A 65 -7.65 7.43 5.62
N PRO A 66 -7.24 8.21 6.63
CA PRO A 66 -6.22 9.24 6.46
C PRO A 66 -4.87 8.72 5.93
N PRO A 67 -4.25 7.65 6.50
CA PRO A 67 -2.98 7.15 5.99
C PRO A 67 -3.10 6.56 4.57
N CYS A 68 -4.29 6.09 4.15
CA CYS A 68 -4.51 5.65 2.78
C CYS A 68 -4.38 6.82 1.80
N ARG A 69 -4.93 7.99 2.15
CA ARG A 69 -4.83 9.20 1.31
C ARG A 69 -3.40 9.71 1.20
N GLU A 70 -2.67 9.64 2.32
CA GLU A 70 -1.30 10.12 2.40
C GLU A 70 -0.34 9.31 1.53
N GLU A 71 -0.59 8.00 1.32
CA GLU A 71 0.29 7.15 0.51
C GLU A 71 0.04 7.21 -1.01
N ILE A 72 -1.14 7.69 -1.49
CA ILE A 72 -1.50 7.72 -2.92
C ILE A 72 -0.45 8.42 -3.79
N PRO A 73 0.11 9.59 -3.42
CA PRO A 73 1.12 10.23 -4.26
C PRO A 73 2.39 9.39 -4.47
N SER A 74 2.86 8.69 -3.44
CA SER A 74 4.01 7.80 -3.53
C SER A 74 3.67 6.52 -4.31
N MET A 75 2.44 6.00 -4.16
CA MET A 75 1.95 4.89 -4.97
C MET A 75 1.91 5.24 -6.47
N ASN A 76 1.47 6.45 -6.85
CA ASN A 76 1.52 6.89 -8.25
C ASN A 76 2.95 6.89 -8.78
N ARG A 77 3.91 7.46 -8.02
CA ARG A 77 5.33 7.47 -8.44
C ARG A 77 5.88 6.05 -8.58
N ALA A 78 5.61 5.17 -7.61
CA ALA A 78 5.97 3.75 -7.69
C ALA A 78 5.31 3.05 -8.90
N TRP A 79 4.02 3.31 -9.15
CA TRP A 79 3.29 2.74 -10.28
C TRP A 79 3.92 3.11 -11.62
N HIS A 80 4.26 4.39 -11.84
CA HIS A 80 4.89 4.83 -13.08
C HIS A 80 6.22 4.13 -13.38
N VAL A 81 6.98 3.76 -12.34
CA VAL A 81 8.23 3.00 -12.50
C VAL A 81 7.95 1.51 -12.71
N LEU A 82 7.18 0.92 -11.82
CA LEU A 82 6.99 -0.54 -11.74
C LEU A 82 6.18 -1.11 -12.90
N ARG A 83 5.19 -0.37 -13.45
CA ARG A 83 4.40 -0.85 -14.61
C ARG A 83 5.26 -1.09 -15.85
N GLU A 84 6.25 -0.24 -16.10
CA GLU A 84 7.19 -0.41 -17.22
C GLU A 84 8.09 -1.63 -17.02
N GLU A 85 8.23 -2.05 -15.77
CA GLU A 85 8.96 -3.24 -15.38
C GLU A 85 8.07 -4.51 -15.33
N GLY A 86 6.78 -4.40 -15.68
CA GLY A 86 5.84 -5.51 -15.73
C GLY A 86 5.21 -5.90 -14.38
N VAL A 87 5.34 -5.06 -13.34
CA VAL A 87 4.63 -5.24 -12.06
C VAL A 87 3.24 -4.65 -12.18
N ALA A 88 2.21 -5.33 -11.66
CA ALA A 88 0.87 -4.80 -11.56
C ALA A 88 0.61 -4.15 -10.19
N MET A 89 -0.27 -3.14 -10.16
CA MET A 89 -0.76 -2.53 -8.93
C MET A 89 -2.29 -2.43 -9.02
N LEU A 90 -2.98 -2.91 -8.00
CA LEU A 90 -4.44 -2.93 -7.90
C LEU A 90 -4.82 -2.40 -6.52
N ALA A 91 -5.59 -1.31 -6.46
CA ALA A 91 -6.07 -0.78 -5.19
C ALA A 91 -7.55 -1.13 -5.01
N ILE A 92 -7.86 -1.98 -4.03
CA ILE A 92 -9.20 -2.44 -3.73
C ILE A 92 -9.83 -1.50 -2.70
N ASN A 93 -10.80 -0.71 -3.15
CA ASN A 93 -11.61 0.12 -2.26
C ASN A 93 -12.64 -0.72 -1.53
N VAL A 94 -12.78 -0.51 -0.23
CA VAL A 94 -13.58 -1.35 0.65
C VAL A 94 -14.85 -0.64 1.09
N GLY A 95 -16.00 -1.18 0.65
CA GLY A 95 -17.33 -0.81 1.16
C GLY A 95 -17.87 0.51 0.65
N GLU A 96 -17.27 1.12 -0.37
CA GLU A 96 -17.71 2.39 -0.95
C GLU A 96 -18.18 2.20 -2.39
N ASP A 97 -19.01 3.12 -2.86
CA ASP A 97 -19.51 3.13 -4.23
C ASP A 97 -18.59 3.95 -5.16
N GLU A 98 -18.84 3.82 -6.44
CA GLU A 98 -18.09 4.50 -7.49
C GLU A 98 -18.18 6.02 -7.42
N ASP A 99 -19.36 6.56 -7.08
CA ASP A 99 -19.58 8.01 -6.97
C ASP A 99 -18.72 8.61 -5.84
N THR A 100 -18.61 7.91 -4.72
CA THR A 100 -17.75 8.30 -3.58
C THR A 100 -16.28 8.35 -4.00
N ILE A 101 -15.82 7.34 -4.73
CA ILE A 101 -14.45 7.28 -5.22
C ILE A 101 -14.19 8.34 -6.29
N PHE A 102 -15.13 8.57 -7.20
CA PHE A 102 -15.03 9.60 -8.22
C PHE A 102 -14.84 11.01 -7.62
N VAL A 103 -15.64 11.35 -6.60
CA VAL A 103 -15.48 12.63 -5.88
C VAL A 103 -14.11 12.71 -5.20
N PHE A 104 -13.67 11.62 -4.58
CA PHE A 104 -12.39 11.54 -3.88
C PHE A 104 -11.19 11.74 -4.84
N THR A 105 -11.22 11.13 -6.03
CA THR A 105 -10.11 11.19 -6.99
C THR A 105 -9.90 12.57 -7.59
N ALA A 106 -10.85 13.50 -7.44
CA ALA A 106 -10.66 14.90 -7.81
C ALA A 106 -9.57 15.59 -6.96
N ASP A 107 -9.47 15.22 -5.67
CA ASP A 107 -8.47 15.77 -4.75
C ASP A 107 -7.23 14.85 -4.61
N TYR A 108 -7.44 13.53 -4.77
CA TYR A 108 -6.41 12.49 -4.63
C TYR A 108 -6.37 11.60 -5.88
N PRO A 109 -5.83 12.12 -7.01
CA PRO A 109 -5.79 11.36 -8.25
C PRO A 109 -4.93 10.11 -8.11
N ALA A 110 -5.45 8.97 -8.58
CA ALA A 110 -4.75 7.69 -8.65
C ALA A 110 -4.59 7.27 -10.12
N ASP A 111 -3.35 6.95 -10.51
CA ASP A 111 -3.01 6.59 -11.90
C ASP A 111 -3.07 5.07 -12.13
N PHE A 112 -3.31 4.30 -11.07
CA PHE A 112 -3.44 2.84 -11.09
C PHE A 112 -4.92 2.42 -10.92
N PRO A 113 -5.30 1.18 -11.31
CA PRO A 113 -6.66 0.69 -11.21
C PRO A 113 -7.22 0.72 -9.79
N LEU A 114 -8.39 1.34 -9.61
CA LEU A 114 -9.16 1.38 -8.37
C LEU A 114 -10.32 0.39 -8.48
N LEU A 115 -10.23 -0.75 -7.78
CA LEU A 115 -11.20 -1.83 -7.81
C LEU A 115 -12.27 -1.65 -6.72
N LEU A 116 -13.50 -2.10 -7.01
CA LEU A 116 -14.68 -1.85 -6.19
C LEU A 116 -15.10 -3.11 -5.42
N ASP A 117 -14.74 -3.23 -4.14
CA ASP A 117 -15.27 -4.23 -3.21
C ASP A 117 -16.42 -3.62 -2.39
N ARG A 118 -17.53 -3.29 -3.07
CA ARG A 118 -18.69 -2.57 -2.48
C ARG A 118 -19.32 -3.30 -1.31
N SER A 119 -19.36 -4.64 -1.36
CA SER A 119 -19.94 -5.47 -0.30
C SER A 119 -18.99 -5.76 0.85
N GLY A 120 -17.67 -5.59 0.63
CA GLY A 120 -16.63 -6.02 1.57
C GLY A 120 -16.40 -7.53 1.59
N ASP A 121 -16.91 -8.26 0.59
CA ASP A 121 -16.77 -9.72 0.53
C ASP A 121 -15.34 -10.15 0.23
N ILE A 122 -14.62 -9.36 -0.56
CA ILE A 122 -13.23 -9.68 -0.93
C ILE A 122 -12.31 -9.41 0.25
N ILE A 123 -12.37 -8.25 0.89
CA ILE A 123 -11.54 -7.99 2.08
C ILE A 123 -11.78 -9.02 3.18
N GLY A 124 -13.01 -9.54 3.30
CA GLY A 124 -13.36 -10.58 4.26
C GLY A 124 -12.62 -11.91 4.06
N GLN A 125 -12.08 -12.17 2.87
CA GLN A 125 -11.30 -13.36 2.53
C GLN A 125 -9.80 -13.18 2.76
N TRP A 126 -9.35 -11.95 2.98
CA TRP A 126 -7.95 -11.61 3.22
C TRP A 126 -7.70 -11.33 4.71
N PRO A 127 -6.49 -11.63 5.24
CA PRO A 127 -6.19 -11.38 6.65
C PRO A 127 -5.91 -9.89 6.92
N VAL A 128 -6.85 -9.02 6.54
CA VAL A 128 -6.80 -7.56 6.73
C VAL A 128 -7.45 -7.21 8.08
N LYS A 129 -6.72 -6.49 8.93
CA LYS A 129 -7.21 -6.05 10.26
C LYS A 129 -7.38 -4.54 10.37
N GLY A 130 -6.95 -3.79 9.37
CA GLY A 130 -7.03 -2.33 9.33
C GLY A 130 -6.52 -1.80 7.99
N LEU A 131 -6.80 -0.53 7.71
CA LEU A 131 -6.43 0.12 6.45
C LEU A 131 -5.34 1.18 6.69
N PRO A 132 -4.44 1.38 5.71
CA PRO A 132 -4.25 0.51 4.56
C PRO A 132 -3.56 -0.79 4.95
N THR A 133 -3.84 -1.86 4.23
CA THR A 133 -3.04 -3.09 4.25
C THR A 133 -2.71 -3.44 2.81
N THR A 134 -1.43 -3.70 2.55
CA THR A 134 -0.96 -4.04 1.21
C THR A 134 -0.30 -5.41 1.20
N TYR A 135 -0.60 -6.19 0.19
CA TYR A 135 0.05 -7.46 -0.10
C TYR A 135 0.85 -7.36 -1.39
N VAL A 136 2.02 -7.97 -1.41
CA VAL A 136 2.80 -8.17 -2.64
C VAL A 136 2.72 -9.65 -2.98
N ILE A 137 2.18 -9.93 -4.15
CA ILE A 137 1.95 -11.28 -4.67
C ILE A 137 3.08 -11.63 -5.62
N ALA A 138 3.68 -12.80 -5.44
CA ALA A 138 4.70 -13.32 -6.32
C ALA A 138 4.10 -13.81 -7.66
N PRO A 139 4.92 -14.00 -8.72
CA PRO A 139 4.46 -14.47 -10.03
C PRO A 139 3.72 -15.82 -10.00
N ASP A 140 4.02 -16.68 -9.05
CA ASP A 140 3.31 -17.95 -8.83
C ASP A 140 1.95 -17.79 -8.14
N GLY A 141 1.60 -16.55 -7.72
CA GLY A 141 0.36 -16.16 -7.06
C GLY A 141 0.33 -16.41 -5.55
N SER A 142 1.46 -16.69 -4.93
CA SER A 142 1.58 -16.73 -3.48
C SER A 142 1.77 -15.33 -2.91
N ILE A 143 1.38 -15.14 -1.65
CA ILE A 143 1.65 -13.91 -0.90
C ILE A 143 3.12 -13.91 -0.50
N ALA A 144 3.93 -13.02 -1.09
CA ALA A 144 5.34 -12.88 -0.77
C ALA A 144 5.57 -11.96 0.43
N TYR A 145 4.88 -10.80 0.45
CA TYR A 145 5.05 -9.80 1.50
C TYR A 145 3.71 -9.18 1.91
N ARG A 146 3.72 -8.60 3.10
CA ARG A 146 2.63 -7.80 3.63
C ARG A 146 3.16 -6.49 4.21
N ALA A 147 2.37 -5.43 4.07
CA ALA A 147 2.56 -4.14 4.70
C ALA A 147 1.29 -3.73 5.43
N ILE A 148 1.41 -3.23 6.67
CA ILE A 148 0.29 -2.69 7.45
C ILE A 148 0.59 -1.22 7.73
N GLY A 149 -0.40 -0.35 7.47
CA GLY A 149 -0.23 1.10 7.56
C GLY A 149 0.40 1.74 6.33
N GLY A 150 0.20 3.06 6.18
CA GLY A 150 0.70 3.85 5.06
C GLY A 150 2.23 3.97 5.06
N ARG A 151 2.79 4.16 3.85
CA ARG A 151 4.24 4.31 3.62
C ARG A 151 4.55 5.07 2.35
N GLU A 152 5.83 5.39 2.16
CA GLU A 152 6.34 5.92 0.89
C GLU A 152 6.66 4.75 -0.04
N TRP A 153 5.80 4.52 -1.05
CA TRP A 153 5.89 3.35 -1.94
C TRP A 153 7.00 3.47 -2.98
N ASP A 154 7.48 4.67 -3.27
CA ASP A 154 8.57 4.96 -4.18
C ASP A 154 9.96 4.94 -3.52
N ASP A 155 10.07 4.44 -2.30
CA ASP A 155 11.35 4.16 -1.64
C ASP A 155 12.13 3.10 -2.42
N ASP A 156 13.40 3.37 -2.72
CA ASP A 156 14.23 2.51 -3.55
C ASP A 156 14.41 1.10 -2.98
N ASP A 157 14.58 0.97 -1.65
CA ASP A 157 14.74 -0.33 -0.98
C ASP A 157 13.46 -1.15 -1.11
N LEU A 158 12.29 -0.50 -1.04
CA LEU A 158 10.99 -1.15 -1.20
C LEU A 158 10.78 -1.62 -2.65
N LEU A 159 11.08 -0.75 -3.63
CA LEU A 159 11.01 -1.09 -5.04
C LEU A 159 11.94 -2.27 -5.38
N ASP A 160 13.14 -2.30 -4.82
CA ASP A 160 14.10 -3.38 -5.04
C ASP A 160 13.64 -4.74 -4.49
N VAL A 161 12.93 -4.74 -3.35
CA VAL A 161 12.32 -5.97 -2.81
C VAL A 161 11.27 -6.52 -3.79
N ILE A 162 10.44 -5.64 -4.38
CA ILE A 162 9.42 -6.05 -5.36
C ILE A 162 10.06 -6.56 -6.65
N ARG A 163 11.11 -5.89 -7.14
CA ARG A 163 11.85 -6.29 -8.35
C ARG A 163 12.46 -7.68 -8.25
N LYS A 164 12.99 -8.04 -7.09
CA LYS A 164 13.57 -9.39 -6.84
C LYS A 164 12.58 -10.54 -6.98
N LEU A 165 11.26 -10.26 -6.93
CA LEU A 165 10.26 -11.30 -7.18
C LEU A 165 10.12 -11.69 -8.65
N LYS A 166 10.76 -10.96 -9.58
CA LYS A 166 10.73 -11.25 -11.03
C LYS A 166 11.82 -12.25 -11.45
N GLU A 167 12.79 -12.49 -10.58
CA GLU A 167 13.91 -13.40 -10.79
C GLU A 167 13.53 -14.85 -10.43
#